data_3e7b806e326c954bc1642634a9528acd
#
_entry.id   3e7b806e326c954bc1642634a9528acd
#
_cell.length_a   1.000
_cell.length_b   1.000
_cell.length_c   1.000
_cell.angle_alpha   90.00
_cell.angle_beta   90.00
_cell.angle_gamma   90.00
#
_symmetry.space_group_name_H-M   'P 1'
#
loop_
_entity.id
_entity.type
_entity.pdbx_description
1 polymer ?
#
loop_
_entity_poly.entity_id
_entity_poly.type
_entity_poly.pdbx_seq_one_letter_code
_entity_poly.pdbx_strand_id
1 'polypeptide(L)'
;MRKFSISDIEAITGIKAHTIRIWEQRYAFVVPKRTETNIRYYDDKDLCFFLNISNLSENGYKISEISKMSAEEMVSAVSLLSADSCNPCVHVNALTDSTLLFNEAKFLSTLAFCIEAKGLEKTMQETIFPFMRKMGVMWQTGVITPAHEHFSTDLIKRKLICTIDALPNCDDFQAKRFLLFLPSLETHELGLLFAHYIVKSYGHQVLYLGQSIPYEDLDVVSQAYQPDFCITCLTSVLIDNDVNNVIDKIVENLHGQKLVVSGPLILSSNVHPRKNMFILKNLIEFSEFVSSRIVAHEYK
;
A
#
# COMPACT_ATOMS: atom_id res chain seq x y z
N MET A 1 0.06 7.09 -27.16
CA MET A 1 -0.14 5.66 -26.95
C MET A 1 1.15 5.12 -26.35
N ARG A 2 1.11 4.57 -25.16
CA ARG A 2 2.30 4.04 -24.48
C ARG A 2 2.73 2.74 -25.15
N LYS A 3 4.02 2.42 -25.02
CA LYS A 3 4.60 1.19 -25.53
C LYS A 3 5.19 0.44 -24.35
N PHE A 4 4.70 -0.75 -24.08
CA PHE A 4 5.18 -1.65 -23.05
C PHE A 4 6.04 -2.75 -23.65
N SER A 5 7.19 -3.02 -23.07
CA SER A 5 7.99 -4.20 -23.40
C SER A 5 7.35 -5.46 -22.80
N ILE A 6 7.82 -6.62 -23.23
CA ILE A 6 7.35 -7.90 -22.61
C ILE A 6 7.73 -8.00 -21.14
N SER A 7 8.83 -7.37 -20.73
CA SER A 7 9.27 -7.29 -19.33
C SER A 7 8.34 -6.42 -18.52
N ASP A 8 7.81 -5.33 -19.11
CA ASP A 8 6.83 -4.45 -18.46
C ASP A 8 5.52 -5.22 -18.24
N ILE A 9 5.04 -5.96 -19.26
CA ILE A 9 3.86 -6.80 -19.11
C ILE A 9 4.06 -7.83 -18.00
N GLU A 10 5.22 -8.50 -17.93
CA GLU A 10 5.54 -9.43 -16.84
C GLU A 10 5.50 -8.74 -15.48
N ALA A 11 6.13 -7.56 -15.33
CA ALA A 11 6.15 -6.81 -14.08
C ALA A 11 4.75 -6.38 -13.61
N ILE A 12 3.88 -5.98 -14.56
CA ILE A 12 2.53 -5.50 -14.26
C ILE A 12 1.58 -6.65 -13.96
N THR A 13 1.62 -7.72 -14.74
CA THR A 13 0.62 -8.80 -14.71
C THR A 13 1.04 -10.03 -13.91
N GLY A 14 2.34 -10.16 -13.60
CA GLY A 14 2.92 -11.37 -13.02
C GLY A 14 3.10 -12.53 -14.00
N ILE A 15 2.58 -12.42 -15.23
CA ILE A 15 2.69 -13.48 -16.26
C ILE A 15 4.11 -13.47 -16.82
N LYS A 16 4.81 -14.60 -16.71
CA LYS A 16 6.20 -14.70 -17.16
C LYS A 16 6.37 -14.44 -18.65
N ALA A 17 7.41 -13.70 -19.03
CA ALA A 17 7.69 -13.34 -20.42
C ALA A 17 7.77 -14.56 -21.36
N HIS A 18 8.32 -15.69 -20.90
CA HIS A 18 8.34 -16.92 -21.68
C HIS A 18 6.94 -17.50 -21.90
N THR A 19 6.06 -17.40 -20.89
CA THR A 19 4.67 -17.84 -21.00
C THR A 19 3.91 -16.98 -22.01
N ILE A 20 4.09 -15.66 -22.00
CA ILE A 20 3.51 -14.75 -22.98
C ILE A 20 3.93 -15.16 -24.41
N ARG A 21 5.23 -15.43 -24.64
CA ARG A 21 5.72 -15.86 -25.96
C ARG A 21 5.09 -17.19 -26.43
N ILE A 22 4.90 -18.14 -25.50
CA ILE A 22 4.23 -19.40 -25.81
C ILE A 22 2.77 -19.14 -26.21
N TRP A 23 2.08 -18.26 -25.50
CA TRP A 23 0.69 -17.92 -25.78
C TRP A 23 0.51 -17.18 -27.11
N GLU A 24 1.42 -16.24 -27.44
CA GLU A 24 1.47 -15.59 -28.75
C GLU A 24 1.53 -16.61 -29.90
N GLN A 25 2.42 -17.61 -29.74
CA GLN A 25 2.60 -18.64 -30.75
C GLN A 25 1.44 -19.66 -30.85
N ARG A 26 0.90 -20.04 -29.68
CA ARG A 26 -0.07 -21.15 -29.60
C ARG A 26 -1.50 -20.70 -29.79
N TYR A 27 -1.86 -19.54 -29.33
CA TYR A 27 -3.25 -19.07 -29.30
C TYR A 27 -3.48 -17.85 -30.18
N ALA A 28 -2.44 -17.10 -30.54
CA ALA A 28 -2.47 -15.93 -31.43
C ALA A 28 -3.49 -14.83 -31.03
N PHE A 29 -3.92 -14.79 -29.77
CA PHE A 29 -4.92 -13.84 -29.32
C PHE A 29 -4.33 -12.44 -28.98
N VAL A 30 -3.02 -12.32 -28.84
CA VAL A 30 -2.28 -11.05 -28.85
C VAL A 30 -1.15 -11.15 -29.86
N VAL A 31 -1.18 -10.25 -30.83
CA VAL A 31 -0.09 -10.14 -31.81
C VAL A 31 0.76 -8.94 -31.41
N PRO A 32 2.01 -9.15 -30.93
CA PRO A 32 2.86 -8.03 -30.51
C PRO A 32 3.14 -7.12 -31.70
N LYS A 33 3.05 -5.82 -31.48
CA LYS A 33 3.52 -4.81 -32.42
C LYS A 33 5.05 -4.80 -32.42
N ARG A 34 5.67 -4.31 -33.50
CA ARG A 34 7.12 -4.25 -33.60
C ARG A 34 7.57 -2.86 -33.94
N THR A 35 8.70 -2.46 -33.35
CA THR A 35 9.40 -1.23 -33.71
C THR A 35 10.09 -1.40 -35.06
N GLU A 36 10.60 -0.31 -35.62
CA GLU A 36 11.46 -0.34 -36.84
C GLU A 36 12.70 -1.23 -36.67
N THR A 37 13.19 -1.36 -35.42
CA THR A 37 14.30 -2.23 -35.05
C THR A 37 13.87 -3.65 -34.67
N ASN A 38 12.64 -4.05 -35.03
CA ASN A 38 12.07 -5.38 -34.81
C ASN A 38 11.88 -5.79 -33.33
N ILE A 39 11.85 -4.83 -32.39
CA ILE A 39 11.60 -5.08 -30.96
C ILE A 39 10.09 -5.14 -30.72
N ARG A 40 9.64 -6.17 -29.97
CA ARG A 40 8.23 -6.33 -29.57
C ARG A 40 7.81 -5.24 -28.61
N TYR A 41 6.61 -4.69 -28.81
CA TYR A 41 5.93 -3.85 -27.84
C TYR A 41 4.42 -4.10 -27.85
N TYR A 42 3.79 -3.72 -26.75
CA TYR A 42 2.34 -3.82 -26.52
C TYR A 42 1.82 -2.42 -26.18
N ASP A 43 0.58 -2.15 -26.51
CA ASP A 43 -0.08 -0.88 -26.17
C ASP A 43 -0.99 -1.01 -24.94
N ASP A 44 -1.69 0.10 -24.59
CA ASP A 44 -2.59 0.14 -23.44
C ASP A 44 -3.72 -0.90 -23.54
N LYS A 45 -4.22 -1.19 -24.76
CA LYS A 45 -5.27 -2.22 -24.97
C LYS A 45 -4.73 -3.62 -24.74
N ASP A 46 -3.53 -3.90 -25.22
CA ASP A 46 -2.86 -5.17 -25.02
C ASP A 46 -2.58 -5.40 -23.52
N LEU A 47 -2.19 -4.35 -22.80
CA LEU A 47 -1.99 -4.42 -21.35
C LEU A 47 -3.29 -4.75 -20.60
N CYS A 48 -4.39 -4.03 -20.88
CA CYS A 48 -5.71 -4.34 -20.31
C CYS A 48 -6.11 -5.79 -20.59
N PHE A 49 -5.83 -6.29 -21.78
CA PHE A 49 -6.10 -7.68 -22.15
C PHE A 49 -5.30 -8.66 -21.29
N PHE A 50 -4.00 -8.44 -21.10
CA PHE A 50 -3.16 -9.27 -20.23
C PHE A 50 -3.55 -9.19 -18.75
N LEU A 51 -4.02 -8.03 -18.25
CA LEU A 51 -4.58 -7.91 -16.91
C LEU A 51 -5.84 -8.75 -16.73
N ASN A 52 -6.73 -8.77 -17.74
CA ASN A 52 -7.91 -9.62 -17.72
C ASN A 52 -7.54 -11.11 -17.75
N ILE A 53 -6.55 -11.51 -18.54
CA ILE A 53 -6.03 -12.90 -18.54
C ILE A 53 -5.47 -13.26 -17.16
N SER A 54 -4.68 -12.38 -16.53
CA SER A 54 -4.14 -12.60 -15.19
C SER A 54 -5.28 -12.82 -14.19
N ASN A 55 -6.28 -11.93 -14.18
CA ASN A 55 -7.44 -12.07 -13.32
C ASN A 55 -8.16 -13.40 -13.49
N LEU A 56 -8.45 -13.80 -14.71
CA LEU A 56 -9.15 -15.05 -15.01
C LEU A 56 -8.29 -16.27 -14.65
N SER A 57 -7.01 -16.24 -14.99
CA SER A 57 -6.09 -17.35 -14.73
C SER A 57 -5.86 -17.58 -13.23
N GLU A 58 -5.71 -16.51 -12.43
CA GLU A 58 -5.59 -16.57 -10.97
C GLU A 58 -6.88 -17.08 -10.31
N ASN A 59 -8.02 -16.95 -11.01
CA ASN A 59 -9.33 -17.44 -10.55
C ASN A 59 -9.72 -18.77 -11.17
N GLY A 60 -8.75 -19.55 -11.69
CA GLY A 60 -8.92 -20.93 -12.07
C GLY A 60 -9.33 -21.19 -13.51
N TYR A 61 -9.52 -20.15 -14.33
CA TYR A 61 -9.78 -20.33 -15.75
C TYR A 61 -8.53 -20.83 -16.48
N LYS A 62 -8.68 -21.86 -17.28
CA LYS A 62 -7.57 -22.38 -18.11
C LYS A 62 -7.33 -21.45 -19.29
N ILE A 63 -6.07 -21.24 -19.66
CA ILE A 63 -5.72 -20.39 -20.81
C ILE A 63 -6.37 -20.84 -22.12
N SER A 64 -6.61 -22.16 -22.27
CA SER A 64 -7.33 -22.72 -23.43
C SER A 64 -8.82 -22.35 -23.46
N GLU A 65 -9.41 -21.99 -22.36
CA GLU A 65 -10.79 -21.49 -22.25
C GLU A 65 -10.79 -19.97 -22.50
N ILE A 66 -9.87 -19.24 -21.85
CA ILE A 66 -9.70 -17.79 -22.01
C ILE A 66 -9.42 -17.45 -23.49
N SER A 67 -8.62 -18.26 -24.19
CA SER A 67 -8.27 -18.02 -25.60
C SER A 67 -9.44 -18.15 -26.57
N LYS A 68 -10.58 -18.68 -26.14
CA LYS A 68 -11.81 -18.81 -26.94
C LYS A 68 -12.83 -17.72 -26.64
N MET A 69 -12.61 -16.93 -25.58
CA MET A 69 -13.52 -15.86 -25.18
C MET A 69 -13.41 -14.67 -26.12
N SER A 70 -14.53 -14.05 -26.45
CA SER A 70 -14.55 -12.71 -27.02
C SER A 70 -14.07 -11.67 -26.00
N ALA A 71 -13.76 -10.47 -26.45
CA ALA A 71 -13.40 -9.37 -25.55
C ALA A 71 -14.53 -9.04 -24.56
N GLU A 72 -15.79 -9.08 -25.03
CA GLU A 72 -16.96 -8.84 -24.20
C GLU A 72 -17.19 -9.95 -23.16
N GLU A 73 -17.01 -11.21 -23.54
CA GLU A 73 -17.12 -12.36 -22.62
C GLU A 73 -16.04 -12.28 -21.53
N MET A 74 -14.81 -11.91 -21.89
CA MET A 74 -13.70 -11.76 -20.97
C MET A 74 -13.98 -10.61 -19.97
N VAL A 75 -14.43 -9.45 -20.45
CA VAL A 75 -14.80 -8.33 -19.60
C VAL A 75 -15.96 -8.69 -18.67
N SER A 76 -16.97 -9.41 -19.17
CA SER A 76 -18.11 -9.88 -18.36
C SER A 76 -17.67 -10.84 -17.25
N ALA A 77 -16.79 -11.80 -17.58
CA ALA A 77 -16.25 -12.75 -16.61
C ALA A 77 -15.43 -12.05 -15.52
N VAL A 78 -14.55 -11.10 -15.90
CA VAL A 78 -13.79 -10.29 -14.93
C VAL A 78 -14.72 -9.41 -14.08
N SER A 79 -15.80 -8.88 -14.66
CA SER A 79 -16.79 -8.09 -13.92
C SER A 79 -17.49 -8.93 -12.86
N LEU A 80 -17.83 -10.20 -13.15
CA LEU A 80 -18.38 -11.12 -12.17
C LEU A 80 -17.40 -11.41 -11.04
N LEU A 81 -16.12 -11.61 -11.36
CA LEU A 81 -15.07 -11.78 -10.34
C LEU A 81 -14.88 -10.52 -9.50
N SER A 82 -15.05 -9.33 -10.11
CA SER A 82 -14.95 -8.05 -9.41
C SER A 82 -16.13 -7.78 -8.48
N ALA A 83 -17.28 -8.39 -8.73
CA ALA A 83 -18.43 -8.34 -7.83
C ALA A 83 -18.23 -9.20 -6.57
N ASP A 84 -17.26 -10.12 -6.59
CA ASP A 84 -16.84 -10.86 -5.41
C ASP A 84 -15.88 -10.02 -4.58
N SER A 85 -16.38 -9.50 -3.46
CA SER A 85 -15.59 -8.72 -2.50
C SER A 85 -14.42 -9.51 -1.87
N CYS A 86 -14.45 -10.82 -1.97
CA CYS A 86 -13.41 -11.72 -1.45
C CYS A 86 -12.23 -11.92 -2.41
N ASN A 87 -12.17 -11.23 -3.56
CA ASN A 87 -11.09 -11.38 -4.54
C ASN A 87 -10.16 -10.15 -4.62
N PRO A 88 -9.16 -10.03 -3.73
CA PRO A 88 -8.27 -8.87 -3.69
C PRO A 88 -7.47 -8.66 -4.98
N CYS A 89 -7.07 -9.75 -5.67
CA CYS A 89 -6.23 -9.66 -6.88
C CYS A 89 -6.93 -8.89 -8.00
N VAL A 90 -8.22 -9.11 -8.19
CA VAL A 90 -9.02 -8.41 -9.21
C VAL A 90 -9.09 -6.92 -8.92
N HIS A 91 -9.27 -6.55 -7.65
CA HIS A 91 -9.32 -5.15 -7.22
C HIS A 91 -7.96 -4.46 -7.33
N VAL A 92 -6.86 -5.14 -6.98
CA VAL A 92 -5.49 -4.64 -7.19
C VAL A 92 -5.23 -4.37 -8.67
N ASN A 93 -5.66 -5.26 -9.56
CA ASN A 93 -5.51 -5.07 -11.01
C ASN A 93 -6.39 -3.94 -11.54
N ALA A 94 -7.63 -3.77 -11.03
CA ALA A 94 -8.51 -2.67 -11.39
C ALA A 94 -7.94 -1.30 -10.96
N LEU A 95 -7.36 -1.21 -9.75
CA LEU A 95 -6.66 -0.02 -9.28
C LEU A 95 -5.41 0.27 -10.11
N THR A 96 -4.65 -0.77 -10.49
CA THR A 96 -3.47 -0.65 -11.36
C THR A 96 -3.84 -0.09 -12.73
N ASP A 97 -4.85 -0.66 -13.38
CA ASP A 97 -5.34 -0.20 -14.68
C ASP A 97 -5.84 1.25 -14.61
N SER A 98 -6.65 1.59 -13.60
CA SER A 98 -7.14 2.95 -13.43
C SER A 98 -6.02 3.96 -13.15
N THR A 99 -4.95 3.55 -12.44
CA THR A 99 -3.76 4.39 -12.23
C THR A 99 -3.00 4.63 -13.53
N LEU A 100 -2.76 3.59 -14.30
CA LEU A 100 -2.07 3.68 -15.59
C LEU A 100 -2.79 4.59 -16.57
N LEU A 101 -4.11 4.64 -16.53
CA LEU A 101 -4.95 5.45 -17.40
C LEU A 101 -5.35 6.81 -16.79
N PHE A 102 -4.90 7.13 -15.56
CA PHE A 102 -5.34 8.31 -14.78
C PHE A 102 -6.88 8.40 -14.67
N ASN A 103 -7.55 7.25 -14.56
CA ASN A 103 -9.02 7.19 -14.46
C ASN A 103 -9.45 7.29 -12.99
N GLU A 104 -9.64 8.52 -12.51
CA GLU A 104 -10.03 8.81 -11.12
C GLU A 104 -11.38 8.17 -10.77
N ALA A 105 -12.37 8.26 -11.66
CA ALA A 105 -13.72 7.74 -11.39
C ALA A 105 -13.70 6.22 -11.16
N LYS A 106 -12.97 5.46 -12.00
CA LYS A 106 -12.79 4.01 -11.85
C LYS A 106 -12.00 3.68 -10.58
N PHE A 107 -10.94 4.43 -10.28
CA PHE A 107 -10.15 4.23 -9.07
C PHE A 107 -11.01 4.39 -7.81
N LEU A 108 -11.73 5.50 -7.71
CA LEU A 108 -12.57 5.80 -6.55
C LEU A 108 -13.75 4.85 -6.41
N SER A 109 -14.39 4.44 -7.51
CA SER A 109 -15.48 3.45 -7.45
C SER A 109 -14.99 2.08 -6.99
N THR A 110 -13.83 1.62 -7.45
CA THR A 110 -13.21 0.38 -6.98
C THR A 110 -12.86 0.46 -5.49
N LEU A 111 -12.25 1.56 -5.06
CA LEU A 111 -11.89 1.76 -3.65
C LEU A 111 -13.13 1.82 -2.76
N ALA A 112 -14.17 2.55 -3.17
CA ALA A 112 -15.43 2.65 -2.44
C ALA A 112 -16.10 1.28 -2.29
N PHE A 113 -16.18 0.51 -3.37
CA PHE A 113 -16.71 -0.86 -3.36
C PHE A 113 -15.97 -1.76 -2.34
N CYS A 114 -14.64 -1.74 -2.34
CA CYS A 114 -13.87 -2.54 -1.39
C CYS A 114 -14.13 -2.12 0.06
N ILE A 115 -14.22 -0.80 0.32
CA ILE A 115 -14.46 -0.28 1.68
C ILE A 115 -15.87 -0.62 2.15
N GLU A 116 -16.87 -0.51 1.30
CA GLU A 116 -18.26 -0.85 1.61
C GLU A 116 -18.42 -2.33 1.92
N ALA A 117 -17.74 -3.18 1.15
CA ALA A 117 -17.87 -4.65 1.27
C ALA A 117 -17.17 -5.22 2.51
N LYS A 118 -16.02 -4.69 2.93
CA LYS A 118 -15.18 -5.30 3.97
C LYS A 118 -14.58 -4.34 5.01
N GLY A 119 -14.95 -3.07 4.92
CA GLY A 119 -14.42 -2.01 5.77
C GLY A 119 -13.04 -1.50 5.33
N LEU A 120 -12.67 -0.31 5.83
CA LEU A 120 -11.43 0.35 5.45
C LEU A 120 -10.19 -0.45 5.88
N GLU A 121 -10.17 -0.99 7.10
CA GLU A 121 -9.01 -1.72 7.63
C GLU A 121 -8.64 -2.91 6.74
N LYS A 122 -9.59 -3.81 6.45
CA LYS A 122 -9.36 -4.95 5.56
C LYS A 122 -9.05 -4.52 4.14
N THR A 123 -9.66 -3.45 3.63
CA THR A 123 -9.35 -2.89 2.32
C THR A 123 -7.90 -2.42 2.23
N MET A 124 -7.41 -1.74 3.26
CA MET A 124 -6.00 -1.35 3.32
C MET A 124 -5.07 -2.55 3.33
N GLN A 125 -5.35 -3.55 4.18
CA GLN A 125 -4.52 -4.75 4.33
C GLN A 125 -4.48 -5.62 3.07
N GLU A 126 -5.65 -5.92 2.52
CA GLU A 126 -5.82 -6.95 1.47
C GLU A 126 -5.77 -6.37 0.04
N THR A 127 -6.01 -5.09 -0.13
CA THR A 127 -6.09 -4.46 -1.47
C THR A 127 -5.07 -3.33 -1.64
N ILE A 128 -5.07 -2.32 -0.75
CA ILE A 128 -4.25 -1.12 -0.96
C ILE A 128 -2.77 -1.38 -0.76
N PHE A 129 -2.33 -2.04 0.32
CA PHE A 129 -0.91 -2.32 0.50
C PHE A 129 -0.35 -3.32 -0.54
N PRO A 130 -1.07 -4.38 -0.97
CA PRO A 130 -0.67 -5.15 -2.15
C PRO A 130 -0.57 -4.31 -3.43
N PHE A 131 -1.52 -3.41 -3.68
CA PHE A 131 -1.47 -2.46 -4.79
C PHE A 131 -0.23 -1.56 -4.71
N MET A 132 0.06 -0.95 -3.55
CA MET A 132 1.24 -0.09 -3.37
C MET A 132 2.55 -0.85 -3.56
N ARG A 133 2.65 -2.11 -3.10
CA ARG A 133 3.82 -2.97 -3.39
C ARG A 133 4.00 -3.19 -4.90
N LYS A 134 2.90 -3.44 -5.62
CA LYS A 134 2.91 -3.59 -7.08
C LYS A 134 3.38 -2.30 -7.76
N MET A 135 2.87 -1.14 -7.31
CA MET A 135 3.31 0.17 -7.78
C MET A 135 4.82 0.39 -7.56
N GLY A 136 5.35 -0.02 -6.41
CA GLY A 136 6.79 0.04 -6.12
C GLY A 136 7.64 -0.78 -7.10
N VAL A 137 7.22 -1.99 -7.47
CA VAL A 137 7.89 -2.81 -8.49
C VAL A 137 7.82 -2.14 -9.86
N MET A 138 6.65 -1.61 -10.24
CA MET A 138 6.47 -0.91 -11.51
C MET A 138 7.32 0.38 -11.59
N TRP A 139 7.52 1.05 -10.47
CA TRP A 139 8.43 2.19 -10.37
C TRP A 139 9.88 1.77 -10.60
N GLN A 140 10.36 0.74 -9.91
CA GLN A 140 11.73 0.23 -10.04
C GLN A 140 12.06 -0.24 -11.47
N THR A 141 11.07 -0.75 -12.18
CA THR A 141 11.20 -1.20 -13.57
C THR A 141 11.00 -0.07 -14.60
N GLY A 142 10.68 1.14 -14.17
CA GLY A 142 10.45 2.29 -15.05
C GLY A 142 9.12 2.25 -15.83
N VAL A 143 8.21 1.35 -15.48
CA VAL A 143 6.89 1.21 -16.11
C VAL A 143 5.98 2.39 -15.79
N ILE A 144 6.08 2.92 -14.57
CA ILE A 144 5.34 4.09 -14.12
C ILE A 144 6.27 5.28 -13.83
N THR A 145 5.69 6.47 -13.91
CA THR A 145 6.36 7.73 -13.57
C THR A 145 5.89 8.24 -12.20
N PRO A 146 6.57 9.23 -11.59
CA PRO A 146 6.11 9.90 -10.37
C PRO A 146 4.65 10.33 -10.44
N ALA A 147 4.17 10.79 -11.61
CA ALA A 147 2.78 11.23 -11.77
C ALA A 147 1.74 10.12 -11.49
N HIS A 148 2.04 8.87 -11.82
CA HIS A 148 1.13 7.74 -11.53
C HIS A 148 1.11 7.41 -10.04
N GLU A 149 2.27 7.44 -9.39
CA GLU A 149 2.39 7.21 -7.96
C GLU A 149 1.66 8.31 -7.19
N HIS A 150 1.96 9.58 -7.48
CA HIS A 150 1.30 10.73 -6.85
C HIS A 150 -0.23 10.70 -7.04
N PHE A 151 -0.71 10.40 -8.26
CA PHE A 151 -2.13 10.29 -8.56
C PHE A 151 -2.83 9.26 -7.65
N SER A 152 -2.31 8.04 -7.58
CA SER A 152 -2.93 6.97 -6.80
C SER A 152 -2.80 7.21 -5.29
N THR A 153 -1.61 7.63 -4.84
CA THR A 153 -1.35 7.91 -3.42
C THR A 153 -2.22 9.05 -2.90
N ASP A 154 -2.40 10.12 -3.68
CA ASP A 154 -3.27 11.24 -3.29
C ASP A 154 -4.74 10.82 -3.15
N LEU A 155 -5.26 10.00 -4.06
CA LEU A 155 -6.63 9.47 -3.96
C LEU A 155 -6.84 8.63 -2.68
N ILE A 156 -5.88 7.79 -2.34
CA ILE A 156 -5.92 6.97 -1.12
C ILE A 156 -5.81 7.85 0.14
N LYS A 157 -4.88 8.81 0.14
CA LYS A 157 -4.70 9.77 1.25
C LYS A 157 -5.97 10.56 1.51
N ARG A 158 -6.58 11.13 0.48
CA ARG A 158 -7.85 11.87 0.60
C ARG A 158 -8.94 11.01 1.25
N LYS A 159 -9.05 9.73 0.84
CA LYS A 159 -10.04 8.82 1.43
C LYS A 159 -9.75 8.50 2.89
N LEU A 160 -8.49 8.26 3.25
CA LEU A 160 -8.09 8.05 4.65
C LEU A 160 -8.39 9.26 5.51
N ILE A 161 -7.97 10.46 5.10
CA ILE A 161 -8.18 11.71 5.83
C ILE A 161 -9.67 11.96 6.08
N CYS A 162 -10.51 11.85 5.04
CA CYS A 162 -11.96 12.01 5.20
C CYS A 162 -12.56 10.97 6.17
N THR A 163 -12.06 9.74 6.15
CA THR A 163 -12.56 8.71 7.06
C THR A 163 -12.09 8.94 8.49
N ILE A 164 -10.85 9.38 8.70
CA ILE A 164 -10.31 9.74 10.02
C ILE A 164 -11.08 10.92 10.62
N ASP A 165 -11.37 11.94 9.81
CA ASP A 165 -12.10 13.13 10.26
C ASP A 165 -13.54 12.79 10.69
N ALA A 166 -14.18 11.83 10.01
CA ALA A 166 -15.51 11.36 10.34
C ALA A 166 -15.58 10.49 11.63
N LEU A 167 -14.45 10.00 12.15
CA LEU A 167 -14.43 9.25 13.40
C LEU A 167 -14.66 10.19 14.61
N PRO A 168 -15.41 9.73 15.61
CA PRO A 168 -15.64 10.54 16.82
C PRO A 168 -14.33 10.83 17.56
N ASN A 169 -14.29 11.97 18.23
CA ASN A 169 -13.22 12.25 19.18
C ASN A 169 -13.39 11.39 20.43
N CYS A 170 -12.28 10.99 21.01
CA CYS A 170 -12.30 10.18 22.22
C CYS A 170 -12.22 11.06 23.45
N ASP A 171 -13.27 11.01 24.28
CA ASP A 171 -13.35 11.71 25.57
C ASP A 171 -13.17 10.74 26.76
N ASP A 172 -12.76 9.48 26.50
CA ASP A 172 -12.57 8.47 27.54
C ASP A 172 -11.27 8.74 28.33
N PHE A 173 -11.38 8.82 29.66
CA PHE A 173 -10.24 8.96 30.58
C PHE A 173 -9.29 7.75 30.59
N GLN A 174 -9.75 6.59 30.10
CA GLN A 174 -8.93 5.39 29.96
C GLN A 174 -8.22 5.31 28.60
N ALA A 175 -8.56 6.19 27.68
CA ALA A 175 -7.95 6.25 26.37
C ALA A 175 -6.45 6.54 26.47
N LYS A 176 -5.65 5.78 25.72
CA LYS A 176 -4.21 6.03 25.61
C LYS A 176 -3.95 7.16 24.63
N ARG A 177 -2.84 7.86 24.87
CA ARG A 177 -2.38 9.01 24.09
C ARG A 177 -1.27 8.56 23.15
N PHE A 178 -1.48 8.70 21.86
CA PHE A 178 -0.54 8.31 20.84
C PHE A 178 0.00 9.54 20.10
N LEU A 179 1.32 9.62 19.97
CA LEU A 179 2.01 10.60 19.13
C LEU A 179 2.45 9.91 17.83
N LEU A 180 1.97 10.39 16.68
CA LEU A 180 2.26 9.85 15.37
C LEU A 180 3.10 10.85 14.55
N PHE A 181 4.25 10.41 14.05
CA PHE A 181 5.15 11.27 13.27
C PHE A 181 6.03 10.46 12.32
N LEU A 182 6.55 11.10 11.31
CA LEU A 182 7.67 10.64 10.50
C LEU A 182 8.89 11.53 10.76
N PRO A 183 10.08 10.95 10.98
CA PRO A 183 11.28 11.73 11.24
C PRO A 183 11.73 12.52 10.01
N SER A 184 12.67 13.43 10.21
CA SER A 184 13.26 14.25 9.15
C SER A 184 13.54 13.43 7.89
N LEU A 185 13.13 13.96 6.73
CA LEU A 185 13.30 13.40 5.39
C LEU A 185 12.45 12.17 5.05
N GLU A 186 11.71 11.58 6.00
CA GLU A 186 10.72 10.57 5.65
C GLU A 186 9.39 11.23 5.25
N THR A 187 8.93 10.93 4.04
CA THR A 187 7.73 11.53 3.43
C THR A 187 6.63 10.51 3.07
N HIS A 188 6.90 9.21 3.25
CA HIS A 188 5.95 8.14 2.91
C HIS A 188 4.86 7.98 3.97
N GLU A 189 3.91 8.90 3.96
CA GLU A 189 2.93 9.14 5.00
C GLU A 189 1.77 8.13 5.05
N LEU A 190 1.55 7.35 3.99
CA LEU A 190 0.35 6.49 3.87
C LEU A 190 0.24 5.48 5.01
N GLY A 191 1.37 4.88 5.42
CA GLY A 191 1.42 3.97 6.56
C GLY A 191 1.08 4.65 7.88
N LEU A 192 1.56 5.89 8.08
CA LEU A 192 1.29 6.67 9.28
C LEU A 192 -0.18 7.13 9.35
N LEU A 193 -0.77 7.55 8.23
CA LEU A 193 -2.20 7.88 8.13
C LEU A 193 -3.08 6.67 8.45
N PHE A 194 -2.69 5.50 7.96
CA PHE A 194 -3.41 4.28 8.31
C PHE A 194 -3.28 3.93 9.80
N ALA A 195 -2.10 4.11 10.40
CA ALA A 195 -1.92 3.97 11.84
C ALA A 195 -2.81 4.96 12.62
N HIS A 196 -2.93 6.21 12.16
CA HIS A 196 -3.86 7.20 12.73
C HIS A 196 -5.30 6.69 12.70
N TYR A 197 -5.76 6.19 11.54
CA TYR A 197 -7.09 5.61 11.42
C TYR A 197 -7.32 4.49 12.44
N ILE A 198 -6.40 3.53 12.53
CA ILE A 198 -6.51 2.40 13.46
C ILE A 198 -6.58 2.88 14.91
N VAL A 199 -5.63 3.70 15.35
CA VAL A 199 -5.58 4.19 16.73
C VAL A 199 -6.88 4.92 17.11
N LYS A 200 -7.35 5.83 16.23
CA LYS A 200 -8.57 6.60 16.47
C LYS A 200 -9.83 5.71 16.42
N SER A 201 -9.91 4.72 15.53
CA SER A 201 -11.05 3.81 15.40
C SER A 201 -11.21 2.88 16.62
N TYR A 202 -10.12 2.61 17.34
CA TYR A 202 -10.16 1.87 18.62
C TYR A 202 -10.40 2.77 19.83
N GLY A 203 -10.73 4.05 19.63
CA GLY A 203 -11.11 4.96 20.71
C GLY A 203 -9.94 5.53 21.51
N HIS A 204 -8.78 5.71 20.91
CA HIS A 204 -7.63 6.33 21.55
C HIS A 204 -7.41 7.76 21.05
N GLN A 205 -6.67 8.55 21.85
CA GLN A 205 -6.32 9.91 21.50
C GLN A 205 -5.08 9.96 20.62
N VAL A 206 -5.11 10.76 19.57
CA VAL A 206 -4.00 10.89 18.61
C VAL A 206 -3.59 12.34 18.48
N LEU A 207 -2.29 12.59 18.64
CA LEU A 207 -1.61 13.78 18.14
C LEU A 207 -0.84 13.38 16.86
N TYR A 208 -1.29 13.87 15.73
CA TYR A 208 -0.71 13.55 14.42
C TYR A 208 0.15 14.72 13.94
N LEU A 209 1.46 14.53 13.82
CA LEU A 209 2.38 15.57 13.35
C LEU A 209 2.67 15.48 11.86
N GLY A 210 2.49 14.29 11.25
CA GLY A 210 2.74 14.10 9.82
C GLY A 210 4.20 13.85 9.48
N GLN A 211 4.61 14.43 8.34
CA GLN A 211 5.87 14.13 7.65
C GLN A 211 7.03 15.00 8.12
N SER A 212 8.24 14.42 8.04
CA SER A 212 9.51 15.16 8.10
C SER A 212 9.68 16.06 9.32
N ILE A 213 9.37 15.52 10.50
CA ILE A 213 9.49 16.25 11.78
C ILE A 213 10.97 16.28 12.21
N PRO A 214 11.53 17.46 12.52
CA PRO A 214 12.86 17.58 13.12
C PRO A 214 12.95 16.82 14.43
N TYR A 215 14.10 16.18 14.68
CA TYR A 215 14.26 15.38 15.90
C TYR A 215 14.14 16.23 17.17
N GLU A 216 14.61 17.47 17.14
CA GLU A 216 14.57 18.44 18.25
C GLU A 216 13.13 18.80 18.64
N ASP A 217 12.21 18.82 17.69
CA ASP A 217 10.80 19.10 17.93
C ASP A 217 10.10 17.96 18.68
N LEU A 218 10.60 16.72 18.56
CA LEU A 218 10.06 15.57 19.28
C LEU A 218 10.20 15.71 20.79
N ASP A 219 11.29 16.32 21.28
CA ASP A 219 11.47 16.63 22.69
C ASP A 219 10.36 17.56 23.19
N VAL A 220 10.16 18.69 22.52
CA VAL A 220 9.16 19.70 22.89
C VAL A 220 7.76 19.09 22.92
N VAL A 221 7.39 18.36 21.88
CA VAL A 221 6.07 17.74 21.75
C VAL A 221 5.87 16.62 22.79
N SER A 222 6.89 15.80 23.00
CA SER A 222 6.89 14.69 23.94
C SER A 222 6.64 15.19 25.37
N GLN A 223 7.31 16.27 25.78
CA GLN A 223 7.11 16.90 27.09
C GLN A 223 5.72 17.53 27.22
N ALA A 224 5.23 18.25 26.22
CA ALA A 224 3.95 18.92 26.24
C ALA A 224 2.76 17.95 26.18
N TYR A 225 2.82 16.97 25.30
CA TYR A 225 1.71 16.04 25.06
C TYR A 225 1.73 14.83 26.00
N GLN A 226 2.91 14.41 26.50
CA GLN A 226 3.11 13.22 27.35
C GLN A 226 2.42 11.95 26.78
N PRO A 227 2.77 11.48 25.59
CA PRO A 227 2.15 10.32 24.99
C PRO A 227 2.47 9.02 25.76
N ASP A 228 1.53 8.09 25.80
CA ASP A 228 1.79 6.71 26.26
C ASP A 228 2.65 5.95 25.23
N PHE A 229 2.43 6.23 23.95
CA PHE A 229 3.12 5.61 22.83
C PHE A 229 3.44 6.62 21.73
N CYS A 230 4.61 6.47 21.13
CA CYS A 230 5.05 7.19 19.94
C CYS A 230 5.10 6.19 18.78
N ILE A 231 4.53 6.53 17.62
CA ILE A 231 4.49 5.65 16.44
C ILE A 231 5.20 6.32 15.29
N THR A 232 6.07 5.56 14.62
CA THR A 232 6.67 5.96 13.35
C THR A 232 6.71 4.82 12.36
N CYS A 233 6.59 5.13 11.05
CA CYS A 233 6.66 4.19 9.94
C CYS A 233 7.82 4.58 9.03
N LEU A 234 8.85 3.73 8.89
CA LEU A 234 10.01 4.00 8.06
C LEU A 234 9.93 3.18 6.77
N THR A 235 9.87 3.87 5.64
CA THR A 235 9.64 3.26 4.32
C THR A 235 10.86 3.34 3.42
N SER A 236 11.53 4.50 3.37
CA SER A 236 12.65 4.74 2.47
C SER A 236 13.99 4.74 3.19
N VAL A 237 15.06 4.51 2.41
CA VAL A 237 16.43 4.68 2.88
C VAL A 237 16.67 6.17 3.11
N LEU A 238 16.86 6.54 4.37
CA LEU A 238 17.18 7.89 4.77
C LEU A 238 18.65 8.22 4.41
N ILE A 239 18.98 9.49 4.28
CA ILE A 239 20.31 9.97 3.81
C ILE A 239 21.46 9.38 4.64
N ASP A 240 21.25 9.12 5.94
CA ASP A 240 22.25 8.54 6.85
C ASP A 240 22.51 7.03 6.63
N ASN A 241 21.84 6.37 5.68
CA ASN A 241 21.97 4.95 5.31
C ASN A 241 21.92 3.92 6.48
N ASP A 242 21.76 4.36 7.73
CA ASP A 242 21.66 3.48 8.89
C ASP A 242 20.37 3.75 9.68
N VAL A 243 19.45 2.81 9.57
CA VAL A 243 18.17 2.85 10.29
C VAL A 243 18.36 2.91 11.81
N ASN A 244 19.45 2.33 12.32
CA ASN A 244 19.74 2.34 13.75
C ASN A 244 20.08 3.76 14.25
N ASN A 245 20.86 4.53 13.48
CA ASN A 245 21.14 5.93 13.80
C ASN A 245 19.86 6.79 13.84
N VAL A 246 18.93 6.55 12.90
CA VAL A 246 17.63 7.24 12.91
C VAL A 246 16.82 6.89 14.15
N ILE A 247 16.76 5.62 14.52
CA ILE A 247 16.05 5.16 15.71
C ILE A 247 16.71 5.75 16.99
N ASP A 248 18.04 5.78 17.06
CA ASP A 248 18.75 6.34 18.21
C ASP A 248 18.43 7.82 18.40
N LYS A 249 18.47 8.63 17.34
CA LYS A 249 18.05 10.04 17.37
C LYS A 249 16.60 10.20 17.83
N ILE A 250 15.68 9.32 17.41
CA ILE A 250 14.29 9.36 17.87
C ILE A 250 14.23 9.04 19.37
N VAL A 251 14.86 7.97 19.82
CA VAL A 251 14.83 7.51 21.22
C VAL A 251 15.42 8.55 22.18
N GLU A 252 16.52 9.20 21.80
CA GLU A 252 17.17 10.26 22.56
C GLU A 252 16.21 11.44 22.84
N ASN A 253 15.37 11.81 21.86
CA ASN A 253 14.45 12.93 21.95
C ASN A 253 13.07 12.56 22.52
N LEU A 254 12.79 11.27 22.76
CA LEU A 254 11.52 10.83 23.36
C LEU A 254 11.58 10.61 24.88
N HIS A 255 12.74 10.81 25.53
CA HIS A 255 12.90 10.74 26.98
C HIS A 255 12.36 9.47 27.65
N GLY A 256 12.54 8.32 27.00
CA GLY A 256 12.15 7.02 27.56
C GLY A 256 10.69 6.64 27.37
N GLN A 257 9.93 7.38 26.59
CA GLN A 257 8.59 6.99 26.18
C GLN A 257 8.61 5.75 25.28
N LYS A 258 7.49 5.06 25.18
CA LYS A 258 7.38 3.83 24.40
C LYS A 258 7.32 4.15 22.89
N LEU A 259 8.29 3.64 22.14
CA LEU A 259 8.39 3.82 20.70
C LEU A 259 7.93 2.56 19.96
N VAL A 260 6.98 2.72 19.09
CA VAL A 260 6.51 1.69 18.14
C VAL A 260 7.06 2.01 16.76
N VAL A 261 7.83 1.10 16.18
CA VAL A 261 8.40 1.25 14.84
C VAL A 261 7.84 0.18 13.90
N SER A 262 7.56 0.57 12.67
CA SER A 262 7.06 -0.32 11.61
C SER A 262 7.53 0.17 10.24
N GLY A 263 7.18 -0.56 9.20
CA GLY A 263 7.43 -0.18 7.81
C GLY A 263 8.46 -1.04 7.10
N PRO A 264 8.48 -0.98 5.75
CA PRO A 264 9.35 -1.83 4.93
C PRO A 264 10.84 -1.72 5.25
N LEU A 265 11.33 -0.52 5.58
CA LEU A 265 12.73 -0.31 5.94
C LEU A 265 13.10 -1.05 7.23
N ILE A 266 12.22 -1.02 8.24
CA ILE A 266 12.42 -1.75 9.50
C ILE A 266 12.50 -3.26 9.25
N LEU A 267 11.62 -3.80 8.40
CA LEU A 267 11.55 -5.23 8.11
C LEU A 267 12.73 -5.74 7.27
N SER A 268 13.32 -4.90 6.44
CA SER A 268 14.45 -5.26 5.57
C SER A 268 15.82 -5.00 6.20
N SER A 269 15.85 -4.33 7.35
CA SER A 269 17.09 -3.93 8.04
C SER A 269 17.33 -4.76 9.30
N ASN A 270 18.60 -4.84 9.72
CA ASN A 270 18.97 -5.42 11.02
C ASN A 270 18.81 -4.35 12.11
N VAL A 271 17.59 -4.23 12.65
CA VAL A 271 17.26 -3.25 13.70
C VAL A 271 17.63 -3.82 15.06
N HIS A 272 18.48 -3.10 15.79
CA HIS A 272 18.86 -3.48 17.16
C HIS A 272 17.74 -3.13 18.14
N PRO A 273 17.41 -3.97 19.11
CA PRO A 273 16.40 -3.67 20.11
C PRO A 273 16.87 -2.55 21.04
N ARG A 274 15.95 -1.64 21.44
CA ARG A 274 16.16 -0.59 22.45
C ARG A 274 15.16 -0.76 23.58
N LYS A 275 15.48 -0.20 24.73
CA LYS A 275 14.56 -0.18 25.85
C LYS A 275 13.28 0.59 25.43
N ASN A 276 12.11 0.09 25.81
CA ASN A 276 10.81 0.67 25.49
C ASN A 276 10.50 0.77 23.98
N MET A 277 11.16 -0.04 23.11
CA MET A 277 10.89 -0.08 21.69
C MET A 277 10.16 -1.37 21.30
N PHE A 278 9.14 -1.21 20.47
CA PHE A 278 8.33 -2.31 19.91
C PHE A 278 8.47 -2.29 18.38
N ILE A 279 8.79 -3.43 17.80
CA ILE A 279 8.85 -3.60 16.35
C ILE A 279 7.61 -4.37 15.91
N LEU A 280 6.73 -3.75 15.12
CA LEU A 280 5.55 -4.40 14.58
C LEU A 280 5.79 -4.75 13.10
N LYS A 281 5.66 -6.03 12.78
CA LYS A 281 6.06 -6.58 11.48
C LYS A 281 4.99 -6.47 10.42
N ASN A 282 3.74 -6.36 10.84
CA ASN A 282 2.60 -6.32 9.93
C ASN A 282 1.42 -5.59 10.57
N LEU A 283 0.40 -5.36 9.75
CA LEU A 283 -0.78 -4.61 10.16
C LEU A 283 -1.67 -5.36 11.15
N ILE A 284 -1.64 -6.68 11.13
CA ILE A 284 -2.40 -7.50 12.09
C ILE A 284 -1.81 -7.30 13.48
N GLU A 285 -0.49 -7.44 13.61
CA GLU A 285 0.22 -7.15 14.87
C GLU A 285 -0.04 -5.71 15.34
N PHE A 286 -0.12 -4.74 14.42
CA PHE A 286 -0.42 -3.36 14.77
C PHE A 286 -1.84 -3.19 15.29
N SER A 287 -2.84 -3.75 14.60
CA SER A 287 -4.24 -3.70 15.05
C SER A 287 -4.42 -4.44 16.38
N GLU A 288 -3.78 -5.59 16.56
CA GLU A 288 -3.76 -6.33 17.81
C GLU A 288 -3.09 -5.54 18.94
N PHE A 289 -1.97 -4.89 18.67
CA PHE A 289 -1.28 -4.03 19.63
C PHE A 289 -2.18 -2.89 20.10
N VAL A 290 -2.88 -2.22 19.19
CA VAL A 290 -3.75 -1.09 19.51
C VAL A 290 -5.05 -1.58 20.20
N SER A 291 -5.65 -2.68 19.75
CA SER A 291 -6.90 -3.21 20.28
C SER A 291 -6.74 -3.97 21.58
N SER A 292 -5.56 -4.50 21.84
CA SER A 292 -5.32 -5.28 23.04
C SER A 292 -5.42 -4.40 24.26
N ARG A 293 -6.25 -4.82 25.25
CA ARG A 293 -6.24 -4.29 26.61
C ARG A 293 -4.85 -4.43 27.30
N ILE A 294 -3.90 -5.08 26.67
CA ILE A 294 -2.48 -5.23 27.05
C ILE A 294 -1.77 -3.88 27.15
N VAL A 295 -2.22 -2.87 26.43
CA VAL A 295 -1.83 -1.48 26.67
C VAL A 295 -2.14 -1.05 28.12
N ALA A 296 -2.95 -1.79 28.84
CA ALA A 296 -3.35 -1.48 30.21
C ALA A 296 -2.53 -2.17 31.33
N HIS A 297 -1.88 -3.33 31.14
CA HIS A 297 -1.42 -4.08 32.32
C HIS A 297 -0.09 -4.85 32.27
N GLU A 298 0.64 -5.02 31.19
CA GLU A 298 1.76 -5.98 31.15
C GLU A 298 3.10 -5.48 30.62
N TYR A 299 3.53 -4.29 30.91
CA TYR A 299 4.96 -3.98 30.86
C TYR A 299 5.34 -3.06 32.05
N LYS A 300 5.27 -3.64 33.25
CA LYS A 300 5.99 -3.13 34.42
C LYS A 300 7.40 -3.68 34.45
#